data_1ace2897c4729ac5a29b24118674cc60
#
_entry.id   1ace2897c4729ac5a29b24118674cc60
#
_cell.length_a   1.000
_cell.length_b   1.000
_cell.length_c   1.000
_cell.angle_alpha   90.00
_cell.angle_beta   90.00
_cell.angle_gamma   90.00
#
_symmetry.space_group_name_H-M   'P 1'
#
loop_
_entity.id
_entity.type
_entity.pdbx_description
1 polymer ?
#
loop_
_entity_poly.entity_id
_entity_poly.type
_entity_poly.pdbx_seq_one_letter_code
_entity_poly.pdbx_strand_id
1 'polypeptide(L)'
;MLDDLDRLEPAQAVEVIRLVKSVADFPRFRYLLCYDKAVLSEAIRQGLGVTDGSLYLQKIVQISFGLPRPESFVLRREFRDAAAELYRIVNDRPPEADVMEDLTRVADIYGGALKTPREVQIVLNALRFRYAGMRDYVYFPDLCFLLLLRTTNPGLYDWVEEYLSERAVVESGDGHISDKEMEVLTKSLNAHLMRYFPARAYSASELSEWVPGISGGLAQLPVSLFNRTAEGDSAMLTAGKRLGSLPYWRYYFAFSAPQNVLEPKIFEELFALARQPEQQQALAKQLLGYIQSKNLSTRTWFEHILAQMTKPLIESRTSEECCGLLQFFFDTGDSMLERYRVNNEWFVLHDLDTYSVTDRLITRMFRDNADHTAEFLSEKVKNGQAWYWIAEYVRHLLWQHGMAGNREKHELQPWLPLEILGAVQEALAERLNGDEVTDRLVDFPLMNSYVWAWRDISGNEAVRKWVDTQTQDDEAFLKLLLQLRYHGVSSAAGRYRALALTNMTEILGDVDAITGRITRIKEAGHCTELVAQIEQSIERNRF
;
A
#
# COMPACT_ATOMS: atom_id res chain seq x y z
N MET A 1 -52.07 -13.25 23.39
CA MET A 1 -50.72 -12.72 23.67
C MET A 1 -50.71 -11.28 23.24
N LEU A 2 -50.20 -10.38 24.06
CA LEU A 2 -49.95 -8.99 23.74
C LEU A 2 -48.42 -8.81 23.77
N ASP A 3 -47.84 -8.50 22.62
CA ASP A 3 -46.42 -8.40 22.44
C ASP A 3 -45.98 -6.95 22.22
N ASP A 4 -44.71 -6.66 22.45
CA ASP A 4 -44.07 -5.34 22.19
C ASP A 4 -44.76 -4.15 22.94
N LEU A 5 -45.27 -4.37 24.16
CA LEU A 5 -45.90 -3.31 24.94
C LEU A 5 -44.96 -2.16 25.33
N ASP A 6 -43.69 -2.42 25.35
CA ASP A 6 -42.63 -1.46 25.62
C ASP A 6 -42.33 -0.54 24.41
N ARG A 7 -42.89 -0.82 23.23
CA ARG A 7 -42.79 0.04 22.04
C ARG A 7 -43.91 1.07 21.90
N LEU A 8 -44.92 0.97 22.77
CA LEU A 8 -46.03 1.90 22.76
C LEU A 8 -45.65 3.25 23.40
N GLU A 9 -46.26 4.30 22.92
CA GLU A 9 -46.19 5.60 23.60
C GLU A 9 -46.79 5.48 25.01
N PRO A 10 -46.33 6.30 25.98
CA PRO A 10 -46.83 6.22 27.37
C PRO A 10 -48.34 6.23 27.51
N ALA A 11 -49.03 7.05 26.73
CA ALA A 11 -50.51 7.11 26.73
C ALA A 11 -51.14 5.81 26.21
N GLN A 12 -50.59 5.25 25.12
CA GLN A 12 -51.08 4.00 24.53
C GLN A 12 -50.83 2.81 25.45
N ALA A 13 -49.64 2.74 26.08
CA ALA A 13 -49.27 1.73 27.04
C ALA A 13 -50.26 1.71 28.21
N VAL A 14 -50.62 2.89 28.72
CA VAL A 14 -51.64 3.06 29.77
C VAL A 14 -53.00 2.57 29.34
N GLU A 15 -53.46 2.88 28.12
CA GLU A 15 -54.76 2.43 27.61
C GLU A 15 -54.81 0.91 27.48
N VAL A 16 -53.79 0.27 26.93
CA VAL A 16 -53.72 -1.20 26.82
C VAL A 16 -53.75 -1.86 28.19
N ILE A 17 -52.97 -1.34 29.13
CA ILE A 17 -52.94 -1.86 30.51
C ILE A 17 -54.29 -1.68 31.24
N ARG A 18 -54.96 -0.55 31.02
CA ARG A 18 -56.32 -0.29 31.52
C ARG A 18 -57.36 -1.24 30.93
N LEU A 19 -57.25 -1.50 29.60
CA LEU A 19 -58.11 -2.42 28.90
C LEU A 19 -58.00 -3.81 29.47
N VAL A 20 -56.77 -4.31 29.62
CA VAL A 20 -56.52 -5.65 30.25
C VAL A 20 -57.07 -5.76 31.67
N LYS A 21 -56.93 -4.68 32.47
CA LYS A 21 -57.38 -4.67 33.85
C LYS A 21 -58.88 -4.54 34.03
N SER A 22 -59.55 -3.67 33.26
CA SER A 22 -60.91 -3.26 33.57
C SER A 22 -61.98 -3.77 32.60
N VAL A 23 -61.62 -4.11 31.36
CA VAL A 23 -62.61 -4.49 30.34
C VAL A 23 -62.42 -5.95 29.90
N ALA A 24 -61.23 -6.47 30.02
CA ALA A 24 -60.89 -7.81 29.49
C ALA A 24 -60.86 -8.93 30.52
N ASP A 25 -61.51 -8.76 31.67
CA ASP A 25 -61.64 -9.82 32.70
C ASP A 25 -62.75 -10.82 32.33
N PHE A 26 -62.51 -11.54 31.22
CA PHE A 26 -63.43 -12.56 30.76
C PHE A 26 -63.18 -13.92 31.43
N PRO A 27 -64.22 -14.65 31.81
CA PRO A 27 -64.09 -16.02 32.32
C PRO A 27 -63.35 -16.90 31.32
N ARG A 28 -62.31 -17.60 31.75
CA ARG A 28 -61.47 -18.52 30.96
C ARG A 28 -60.47 -17.85 30.01
N PHE A 29 -60.34 -16.53 30.00
CA PHE A 29 -59.25 -15.86 29.28
C PHE A 29 -58.01 -15.70 30.17
N ARG A 30 -56.84 -15.78 29.54
CA ARG A 30 -55.54 -15.49 30.15
C ARG A 30 -54.76 -14.60 29.19
N TYR A 31 -54.17 -13.55 29.73
CA TYR A 31 -53.39 -12.60 28.99
C TYR A 31 -51.90 -12.87 29.23
N LEU A 32 -51.15 -13.11 28.15
CA LEU A 32 -49.70 -13.15 28.18
C LEU A 32 -49.20 -11.79 27.66
N LEU A 33 -48.56 -11.01 28.53
CA LEU A 33 -48.01 -9.71 28.22
C LEU A 33 -46.48 -9.85 28.06
N CYS A 34 -45.97 -9.49 26.90
CA CYS A 34 -44.53 -9.48 26.62
C CYS A 34 -44.05 -8.02 26.60
N TYR A 35 -43.12 -7.69 27.49
CA TYR A 35 -42.61 -6.31 27.64
C TYR A 35 -41.26 -6.26 28.34
N ASP A 36 -40.48 -5.19 28.09
CA ASP A 36 -39.39 -4.78 28.97
C ASP A 36 -39.97 -4.12 30.22
N LYS A 37 -39.66 -4.68 31.40
CA LYS A 37 -40.23 -4.22 32.67
C LYS A 37 -39.81 -2.77 32.98
N ALA A 38 -38.55 -2.37 32.68
CA ALA A 38 -38.08 -1.03 32.98
C ALA A 38 -38.75 0.02 32.07
N VAL A 39 -38.82 -0.28 30.78
CA VAL A 39 -39.41 0.63 29.78
C VAL A 39 -40.91 0.80 30.02
N LEU A 40 -41.66 -0.31 30.20
CA LEU A 40 -43.09 -0.25 30.44
C LEU A 40 -43.42 0.42 31.76
N SER A 41 -42.63 0.18 32.84
CA SER A 41 -42.82 0.84 34.13
C SER A 41 -42.63 2.36 34.01
N GLU A 42 -41.63 2.83 33.23
CA GLU A 42 -41.39 4.24 32.99
C GLU A 42 -42.53 4.86 32.16
N ALA A 43 -42.98 4.17 31.11
CA ALA A 43 -44.11 4.63 30.30
C ALA A 43 -45.39 4.80 31.16
N ILE A 44 -45.67 3.84 32.08
CA ILE A 44 -46.81 3.93 33.01
C ILE A 44 -46.62 5.09 34.00
N ARG A 45 -45.39 5.28 34.52
CA ARG A 45 -45.08 6.39 35.41
C ARG A 45 -45.40 7.74 34.77
N GLN A 46 -44.97 7.91 33.54
CA GLN A 46 -45.23 9.13 32.76
C GLN A 46 -46.71 9.28 32.38
N GLY A 47 -47.31 8.26 31.84
CA GLY A 47 -48.70 8.30 31.34
C GLY A 47 -49.78 8.39 32.39
N LEU A 48 -49.52 7.93 33.64
CA LEU A 48 -50.46 8.01 34.75
C LEU A 48 -50.09 9.05 35.81
N GLY A 49 -48.87 9.64 35.75
CA GLY A 49 -48.40 10.54 36.77
C GLY A 49 -48.19 9.88 38.15
N VAL A 50 -47.98 8.56 38.18
CA VAL A 50 -47.71 7.84 39.44
C VAL A 50 -46.25 7.91 39.81
N THR A 51 -45.93 7.80 41.10
CA THR A 51 -44.54 7.87 41.58
C THR A 51 -43.72 6.65 41.21
N ASP A 52 -44.36 5.47 41.13
CA ASP A 52 -43.71 4.22 40.75
C ASP A 52 -44.59 3.36 39.84
N GLY A 53 -44.21 3.29 38.56
CA GLY A 53 -44.89 2.50 37.55
C GLY A 53 -44.75 0.97 37.76
N SER A 54 -43.67 0.51 38.41
CA SER A 54 -43.42 -0.89 38.70
C SER A 54 -44.42 -1.42 39.76
N LEU A 55 -44.67 -0.63 40.81
CA LEU A 55 -45.69 -0.96 41.81
C LEU A 55 -47.10 -0.97 41.20
N TYR A 56 -47.36 -0.12 40.20
CA TYR A 56 -48.63 -0.14 39.50
C TYR A 56 -48.80 -1.41 38.65
N LEU A 57 -47.75 -1.84 37.94
CA LEU A 57 -47.73 -3.09 37.17
C LEU A 57 -47.98 -4.32 38.05
N GLN A 58 -47.42 -4.38 39.26
CA GLN A 58 -47.64 -5.50 40.19
C GLN A 58 -49.12 -5.68 40.59
N LYS A 59 -49.93 -4.65 40.53
CA LYS A 59 -51.36 -4.72 40.79
C LYS A 59 -52.15 -5.31 39.63
N ILE A 60 -51.55 -5.42 38.45
CA ILE A 60 -52.23 -5.88 37.23
C ILE A 60 -51.70 -7.25 36.81
N VAL A 61 -50.39 -7.40 36.81
CA VAL A 61 -49.71 -8.64 36.41
C VAL A 61 -49.64 -9.59 37.64
N GLN A 62 -50.44 -10.63 37.59
CA GLN A 62 -50.56 -11.59 38.70
C GLN A 62 -49.32 -12.49 38.85
N ILE A 63 -48.71 -12.87 37.73
CA ILE A 63 -47.50 -13.69 37.68
C ILE A 63 -46.52 -13.01 36.71
N SER A 64 -45.32 -12.75 37.18
CA SER A 64 -44.26 -12.17 36.38
C SER A 64 -43.04 -13.09 36.40
N PHE A 65 -42.52 -13.40 35.27
CA PHE A 65 -41.25 -14.14 35.13
C PHE A 65 -40.39 -13.55 34.03
N GLY A 66 -39.10 -13.49 34.26
CA GLY A 66 -38.12 -13.09 33.22
C GLY A 66 -37.74 -14.30 32.37
N LEU A 67 -37.58 -14.06 31.07
CA LEU A 67 -36.98 -15.09 30.23
C LEU A 67 -35.52 -15.32 30.68
N PRO A 68 -35.09 -16.57 30.83
CA PRO A 68 -33.71 -16.85 31.18
C PRO A 68 -32.80 -16.34 30.06
N ARG A 69 -31.69 -15.74 30.46
CA ARG A 69 -30.67 -15.33 29.47
C ARG A 69 -30.06 -16.59 28.87
N PRO A 70 -29.90 -16.63 27.52
CA PRO A 70 -29.17 -17.72 26.89
C PRO A 70 -27.73 -17.80 27.43
N GLU A 71 -27.24 -19.02 27.57
CA GLU A 71 -25.84 -19.24 27.90
C GLU A 71 -24.94 -18.73 26.76
N SER A 72 -23.81 -18.09 27.10
CA SER A 72 -22.91 -17.50 26.12
C SER A 72 -22.45 -18.50 25.03
N PHE A 73 -22.22 -19.76 25.40
CA PHE A 73 -21.82 -20.78 24.44
C PHE A 73 -22.93 -21.11 23.41
N VAL A 74 -24.21 -20.95 23.76
CA VAL A 74 -25.34 -21.14 22.84
C VAL A 74 -25.33 -20.03 21.78
N LEU A 75 -25.14 -18.77 22.19
CA LEU A 75 -25.08 -17.62 21.28
C LEU A 75 -23.90 -17.72 20.34
N ARG A 76 -22.72 -18.12 20.86
CA ARG A 76 -21.52 -18.34 20.04
C ARG A 76 -21.71 -19.41 18.99
N ARG A 77 -22.29 -20.55 19.37
CA ARG A 77 -22.59 -21.65 18.46
C ARG A 77 -23.62 -21.23 17.40
N GLU A 78 -24.71 -20.56 17.80
CA GLU A 78 -25.73 -20.05 16.88
C GLU A 78 -25.10 -19.11 15.86
N PHE A 79 -24.25 -18.18 16.31
CA PHE A 79 -23.53 -17.28 15.43
C PHE A 79 -22.62 -18.03 14.45
N ARG A 80 -21.75 -18.93 14.96
CA ARG A 80 -20.80 -19.71 14.15
C ARG A 80 -21.53 -20.54 13.07
N ASP A 81 -22.56 -21.29 13.48
CA ASP A 81 -23.26 -22.19 12.57
C ASP A 81 -24.04 -21.42 11.49
N ALA A 82 -24.67 -20.30 11.85
CA ALA A 82 -25.38 -19.45 10.90
C ALA A 82 -24.43 -18.69 9.99
N ALA A 83 -23.26 -18.28 10.46
CA ALA A 83 -22.21 -17.66 9.64
C ALA A 83 -21.61 -18.67 8.65
N ALA A 84 -21.33 -19.91 9.07
CA ALA A 84 -20.86 -20.97 8.18
C ALA A 84 -21.88 -21.30 7.08
N GLU A 85 -23.18 -21.33 7.42
CA GLU A 85 -24.25 -21.52 6.45
C GLU A 85 -24.35 -20.35 5.47
N LEU A 86 -24.19 -19.10 5.94
CA LEU A 86 -24.11 -17.94 5.07
C LEU A 86 -22.93 -18.04 4.08
N TYR A 87 -21.75 -18.43 4.58
CA TYR A 87 -20.59 -18.68 3.71
C TYR A 87 -20.91 -19.69 2.62
N ARG A 88 -21.54 -20.83 2.99
CA ARG A 88 -21.94 -21.87 2.06
C ARG A 88 -22.89 -21.36 0.97
N ILE A 89 -23.88 -20.55 1.35
CA ILE A 89 -24.86 -19.98 0.41
C ILE A 89 -24.18 -19.00 -0.57
N VAL A 90 -23.27 -18.15 -0.10
CA VAL A 90 -22.64 -17.11 -0.93
C VAL A 90 -21.58 -17.69 -1.86
N ASN A 91 -20.86 -18.75 -1.44
CA ASN A 91 -19.76 -19.33 -2.21
C ASN A 91 -20.13 -20.64 -2.93
N ASP A 92 -21.36 -21.13 -2.80
CA ASP A 92 -21.84 -22.44 -3.31
C ASP A 92 -20.98 -23.64 -2.84
N ARG A 93 -20.28 -23.49 -1.72
CA ARG A 93 -19.43 -24.52 -1.11
C ARG A 93 -19.30 -24.30 0.40
N PRO A 94 -19.11 -25.36 1.19
CA PRO A 94 -18.86 -25.21 2.61
C PRO A 94 -17.53 -24.49 2.87
N PRO A 95 -17.35 -23.85 4.04
CA PRO A 95 -16.05 -23.34 4.46
C PRO A 95 -14.98 -24.43 4.43
N GLU A 96 -13.79 -24.10 3.99
CA GLU A 96 -12.60 -24.95 4.08
C GLU A 96 -12.19 -25.13 5.55
N ALA A 97 -11.37 -26.13 5.85
CA ALA A 97 -11.05 -26.50 7.23
C ALA A 97 -10.42 -25.34 8.02
N ASP A 98 -9.50 -24.63 7.41
CA ASP A 98 -8.82 -23.43 7.97
C ASP A 98 -9.81 -22.26 8.20
N VAL A 99 -10.67 -21.99 7.23
CA VAL A 99 -11.72 -20.96 7.35
C VAL A 99 -12.69 -21.31 8.50
N MET A 100 -13.05 -22.59 8.64
CA MET A 100 -13.93 -23.04 9.71
C MET A 100 -13.27 -23.00 11.09
N GLU A 101 -11.97 -23.30 11.16
CA GLU A 101 -11.17 -23.18 12.38
C GLU A 101 -11.08 -21.73 12.84
N ASP A 102 -10.70 -20.82 11.95
CA ASP A 102 -10.64 -19.39 12.25
C ASP A 102 -12.01 -18.80 12.61
N LEU A 103 -13.09 -19.20 11.91
CA LEU A 103 -14.45 -18.78 12.25
C LEU A 103 -14.84 -19.24 13.66
N THR A 104 -14.48 -20.47 14.02
CA THR A 104 -14.74 -21.01 15.36
C THR A 104 -13.97 -20.23 16.42
N ARG A 105 -12.71 -19.91 16.15
CA ARG A 105 -11.85 -19.12 17.03
C ARG A 105 -12.39 -17.69 17.24
N VAL A 106 -12.83 -17.03 16.16
CA VAL A 106 -13.51 -15.73 16.23
C VAL A 106 -14.78 -15.80 17.08
N ALA A 107 -15.61 -16.82 16.85
CA ALA A 107 -16.85 -17.01 17.62
C ALA A 107 -16.57 -17.27 19.11
N ASP A 108 -15.53 -18.01 19.44
CA ASP A 108 -15.18 -18.34 20.82
C ASP A 108 -14.59 -17.15 21.58
N ILE A 109 -13.74 -16.35 20.94
CA ILE A 109 -13.09 -15.21 21.57
C ILE A 109 -14.06 -14.01 21.60
N TYR A 110 -14.50 -13.54 20.44
CA TYR A 110 -15.25 -12.28 20.31
C TYR A 110 -16.77 -12.46 20.45
N GLY A 111 -17.29 -13.62 20.08
CA GLY A 111 -18.69 -13.98 20.32
C GLY A 111 -19.01 -14.19 21.81
N GLY A 112 -18.01 -14.34 22.68
CA GLY A 112 -18.17 -14.37 24.13
C GLY A 112 -18.78 -13.10 24.73
N ALA A 113 -18.70 -11.98 24.04
CA ALA A 113 -19.29 -10.70 24.42
C ALA A 113 -20.77 -10.56 24.05
N LEU A 114 -21.34 -11.46 23.24
CA LEU A 114 -22.76 -11.50 22.89
C LEU A 114 -23.62 -11.80 24.13
N LYS A 115 -24.68 -11.03 24.31
CA LYS A 115 -25.58 -11.13 25.48
C LYS A 115 -26.99 -11.60 25.13
N THR A 116 -27.40 -11.40 23.89
CA THR A 116 -28.79 -11.67 23.46
C THR A 116 -28.83 -12.29 22.05
N PRO A 117 -29.88 -13.10 21.74
CA PRO A 117 -30.12 -13.56 20.36
C PRO A 117 -30.29 -12.42 19.35
N ARG A 118 -30.80 -11.26 19.80
CA ARG A 118 -30.94 -10.07 18.96
C ARG A 118 -29.55 -9.57 18.45
N GLU A 119 -28.55 -9.55 19.31
CA GLU A 119 -27.18 -9.19 18.91
C GLU A 119 -26.63 -10.17 17.87
N VAL A 120 -26.87 -11.48 18.02
CA VAL A 120 -26.52 -12.49 17.02
C VAL A 120 -27.16 -12.16 15.66
N GLN A 121 -28.45 -11.84 15.64
CA GLN A 121 -29.17 -11.50 14.41
C GLN A 121 -28.67 -10.19 13.80
N ILE A 122 -28.30 -9.19 14.59
CA ILE A 122 -27.71 -7.92 14.10
C ILE A 122 -26.40 -8.21 13.36
N VAL A 123 -25.50 -9.02 13.95
CA VAL A 123 -24.23 -9.40 13.30
C VAL A 123 -24.48 -10.17 12.01
N LEU A 124 -25.38 -11.18 12.05
CA LEU A 124 -25.71 -12.00 10.88
C LEU A 124 -26.35 -11.18 9.75
N ASN A 125 -27.21 -10.21 10.07
CA ASN A 125 -27.79 -9.32 9.06
C ASN A 125 -26.73 -8.41 8.44
N ALA A 126 -25.79 -7.89 9.24
CA ALA A 126 -24.66 -7.13 8.73
C ALA A 126 -23.75 -7.96 7.82
N LEU A 127 -23.50 -9.23 8.20
CA LEU A 127 -22.76 -10.18 7.37
C LEU A 127 -23.46 -10.46 6.04
N ARG A 128 -24.76 -10.75 6.06
CA ARG A 128 -25.56 -10.99 4.84
C ARG A 128 -25.50 -9.80 3.88
N PHE A 129 -25.62 -8.60 4.43
CA PHE A 129 -25.59 -7.37 3.64
C PHE A 129 -24.23 -7.12 3.00
N ARG A 130 -23.13 -7.38 3.71
CA ARG A 130 -21.79 -7.01 3.26
C ARG A 130 -21.07 -8.10 2.49
N TYR A 131 -21.13 -9.35 2.98
CA TYR A 131 -20.26 -10.42 2.48
C TYR A 131 -20.53 -10.77 1.01
N ALA A 132 -21.78 -10.81 0.56
CA ALA A 132 -22.12 -11.15 -0.82
C ALA A 132 -21.43 -10.26 -1.86
N GLY A 133 -21.32 -8.94 -1.59
CA GLY A 133 -20.65 -7.99 -2.47
C GLY A 133 -19.14 -7.88 -2.26
N MET A 134 -18.61 -8.45 -1.18
CA MET A 134 -17.21 -8.28 -0.76
C MET A 134 -16.42 -9.60 -0.69
N ARG A 135 -17.04 -10.73 -1.04
CA ARG A 135 -16.46 -12.08 -0.91
C ARG A 135 -15.09 -12.23 -1.58
N ASP A 136 -14.87 -11.52 -2.69
CA ASP A 136 -13.64 -11.60 -3.46
C ASP A 136 -12.51 -10.72 -2.89
N TYR A 137 -12.82 -9.88 -1.90
CA TYR A 137 -11.91 -8.87 -1.35
C TYR A 137 -11.62 -9.05 0.14
N VAL A 138 -12.34 -9.91 0.84
CA VAL A 138 -12.19 -10.09 2.29
C VAL A 138 -12.07 -11.55 2.68
N TYR A 139 -11.30 -11.82 3.73
CA TYR A 139 -11.28 -13.11 4.41
C TYR A 139 -12.48 -13.18 5.36
N PHE A 140 -13.32 -14.18 5.20
CA PHE A 140 -14.60 -14.25 5.90
C PHE A 140 -14.51 -14.20 7.44
N PRO A 141 -13.60 -14.94 8.10
CA PRO A 141 -13.43 -14.85 9.56
C PRO A 141 -13.04 -13.46 10.05
N ASP A 142 -12.18 -12.73 9.34
CA ASP A 142 -11.79 -11.36 9.69
C ASP A 142 -13.00 -10.40 9.62
N LEU A 143 -13.87 -10.59 8.63
CA LEU A 143 -15.12 -9.81 8.54
C LEU A 143 -16.06 -10.15 9.71
N CYS A 144 -16.16 -11.42 10.08
CA CYS A 144 -16.91 -11.86 11.25
C CYS A 144 -16.39 -11.24 12.55
N PHE A 145 -15.06 -11.21 12.73
CA PHE A 145 -14.38 -10.54 13.83
C PHE A 145 -14.80 -9.06 13.94
N LEU A 146 -14.67 -8.30 12.86
CA LEU A 146 -15.01 -6.88 12.85
C LEU A 146 -16.50 -6.63 13.14
N LEU A 147 -17.40 -7.42 12.59
CA LEU A 147 -18.83 -7.23 12.80
C LEU A 147 -19.28 -7.63 14.21
N LEU A 148 -18.63 -8.61 14.82
CA LEU A 148 -18.78 -8.91 16.25
C LEU A 148 -18.30 -7.73 17.09
N LEU A 149 -17.12 -7.17 16.82
CA LEU A 149 -16.63 -5.96 17.53
C LEU A 149 -17.61 -4.80 17.36
N ARG A 150 -18.05 -4.53 16.14
CA ARG A 150 -19.00 -3.43 15.86
C ARG A 150 -20.27 -3.53 16.70
N THR A 151 -20.74 -4.73 16.95
CA THR A 151 -21.97 -4.96 17.72
C THR A 151 -21.72 -4.96 19.22
N THR A 152 -20.61 -5.55 19.68
CA THR A 152 -20.35 -5.77 21.11
C THR A 152 -19.45 -4.71 21.75
N ASN A 153 -18.56 -4.10 20.98
CA ASN A 153 -17.63 -3.05 21.42
C ASN A 153 -17.33 -2.06 20.27
N PRO A 154 -18.28 -1.15 19.94
CA PRO A 154 -18.13 -0.21 18.83
C PRO A 154 -16.86 0.64 18.91
N GLY A 155 -16.47 1.07 20.12
CA GLY A 155 -15.26 1.89 20.30
C GLY A 155 -13.97 1.14 19.93
N LEU A 156 -13.90 -0.17 20.17
CA LEU A 156 -12.75 -0.97 19.73
C LEU A 156 -12.78 -1.19 18.22
N TYR A 157 -13.95 -1.31 17.61
CA TYR A 157 -14.09 -1.35 16.16
C TYR A 157 -13.56 -0.07 15.50
N ASP A 158 -13.97 1.10 16.01
CA ASP A 158 -13.51 2.41 15.50
C ASP A 158 -11.99 2.57 15.69
N TRP A 159 -11.46 2.11 16.83
CA TRP A 159 -10.02 2.11 17.07
C TRP A 159 -9.24 1.21 16.09
N VAL A 160 -9.76 0.03 15.75
CA VAL A 160 -9.12 -0.86 14.77
C VAL A 160 -9.06 -0.20 13.38
N GLU A 161 -10.12 0.51 12.97
CA GLU A 161 -10.15 1.25 11.72
C GLU A 161 -9.11 2.38 11.72
N GLU A 162 -9.06 3.19 12.78
CA GLU A 162 -8.08 4.27 12.96
C GLU A 162 -6.64 3.70 12.91
N TYR A 163 -6.36 2.67 13.70
CA TYR A 163 -5.04 2.05 13.75
C TYR A 163 -4.59 1.50 12.39
N LEU A 164 -5.44 0.79 11.67
CA LEU A 164 -5.09 0.24 10.35
C LEU A 164 -4.90 1.33 9.30
N SER A 165 -5.63 2.44 9.40
CA SER A 165 -5.43 3.61 8.55
C SER A 165 -4.05 4.22 8.76
N GLU A 166 -3.67 4.47 10.03
CA GLU A 166 -2.35 5.01 10.36
C GLU A 166 -1.22 4.03 10.02
N ARG A 167 -1.42 2.74 10.29
CA ARG A 167 -0.46 1.69 9.93
C ARG A 167 -0.22 1.65 8.42
N ALA A 168 -1.25 1.82 7.62
CA ALA A 168 -1.12 1.85 6.16
C ALA A 168 -0.23 3.01 5.70
N VAL A 169 -0.32 4.19 6.32
CA VAL A 169 0.55 5.34 6.03
C VAL A 169 2.00 5.05 6.43
N VAL A 170 2.20 4.48 7.62
CA VAL A 170 3.54 4.13 8.15
C VAL A 170 4.25 3.09 7.26
N GLU A 171 3.54 2.04 6.85
CA GLU A 171 4.14 0.93 6.07
C GLU A 171 4.26 1.24 4.57
N SER A 172 3.36 2.04 3.99
CA SER A 172 3.43 2.41 2.57
C SER A 172 4.51 3.44 2.26
N GLY A 173 4.99 4.15 3.28
CA GLY A 173 5.91 5.27 3.11
C GLY A 173 5.28 6.46 2.35
N ASP A 174 3.95 6.53 2.27
CA ASP A 174 3.21 7.64 1.65
C ASP A 174 3.34 8.97 2.42
N GLY A 175 3.80 8.89 3.68
CA GLY A 175 4.11 10.03 4.52
C GLY A 175 5.44 9.83 5.23
N HIS A 176 6.21 10.90 5.33
CA HIS A 176 7.39 10.90 6.21
C HIS A 176 6.95 11.28 7.61
N ILE A 177 6.83 10.28 8.49
CA ILE A 177 6.52 10.48 9.90
C ILE A 177 7.85 10.51 10.66
N SER A 178 8.14 11.61 11.34
CA SER A 178 9.32 11.71 12.20
C SER A 178 9.17 10.83 13.45
N ASP A 179 10.29 10.43 14.07
CA ASP A 179 10.28 9.62 15.30
C ASP A 179 9.43 10.24 16.42
N LYS A 180 9.41 11.58 16.52
CA LYS A 180 8.60 12.30 17.50
C LYS A 180 7.10 12.20 17.21
N GLU A 181 6.70 12.32 15.96
CA GLU A 181 5.30 12.17 15.54
C GLU A 181 4.83 10.74 15.75
N MET A 182 5.67 9.74 15.44
CA MET A 182 5.42 8.34 15.71
C MET A 182 5.21 8.07 17.22
N GLU A 183 6.02 8.66 18.07
CA GLU A 183 5.86 8.55 19.52
C GLU A 183 4.54 9.16 20.02
N VAL A 184 4.17 10.33 19.52
CA VAL A 184 2.89 10.99 19.86
C VAL A 184 1.70 10.16 19.38
N LEU A 185 1.73 9.67 18.15
CA LEU A 185 0.70 8.82 17.57
C LEU A 185 0.53 7.53 18.38
N THR A 186 1.63 6.84 18.69
CA THR A 186 1.63 5.62 19.50
C THR A 186 1.04 5.85 20.90
N LYS A 187 1.37 6.96 21.55
CA LYS A 187 0.79 7.33 22.87
C LYS A 187 -0.70 7.61 22.77
N SER A 188 -1.15 8.34 21.74
CA SER A 188 -2.56 8.65 21.51
C SER A 188 -3.39 7.38 21.30
N LEU A 189 -2.95 6.50 20.38
CA LEU A 189 -3.64 5.24 20.08
C LEU A 189 -3.67 4.31 21.30
N ASN A 190 -2.60 4.22 22.08
CA ASN A 190 -2.60 3.47 23.32
C ASN A 190 -3.60 4.02 24.35
N ALA A 191 -3.68 5.35 24.51
CA ALA A 191 -4.63 5.98 25.42
C ALA A 191 -6.09 5.71 25.02
N HIS A 192 -6.38 5.70 23.71
CA HIS A 192 -7.70 5.32 23.20
C HIS A 192 -7.97 3.84 23.40
N LEU A 193 -7.03 2.95 23.07
CA LEU A 193 -7.18 1.51 23.21
C LEU A 193 -7.50 1.10 24.65
N MET A 194 -6.83 1.70 25.63
CA MET A 194 -7.08 1.45 27.06
C MET A 194 -8.51 1.71 27.51
N ARG A 195 -9.28 2.55 26.82
CA ARG A 195 -10.68 2.82 27.12
C ARG A 195 -11.60 1.68 26.69
N TYR A 196 -11.22 0.91 25.67
CA TYR A 196 -12.04 -0.09 25.00
C TYR A 196 -11.67 -1.52 25.34
N PHE A 197 -10.52 -1.74 25.99
CA PHE A 197 -10.21 -3.06 26.55
C PHE A 197 -11.07 -3.33 27.79
N PRO A 198 -12.12 -4.13 27.69
CA PRO A 198 -12.76 -4.60 28.89
C PRO A 198 -11.79 -5.55 29.60
N ALA A 199 -11.62 -5.36 30.91
CA ALA A 199 -10.63 -6.05 31.75
C ALA A 199 -10.69 -7.60 31.73
N ARG A 200 -11.60 -8.22 30.95
CA ARG A 200 -11.80 -9.68 30.86
C ARG A 200 -12.16 -10.23 29.48
N ALA A 201 -12.39 -9.40 28.45
CA ALA A 201 -12.95 -9.90 27.19
C ALA A 201 -11.93 -10.04 26.06
N TYR A 202 -10.88 -9.22 26.05
CA TYR A 202 -9.87 -9.26 25.00
C TYR A 202 -8.50 -8.92 25.59
N SER A 203 -7.48 -9.71 25.28
CA SER A 203 -6.10 -9.36 25.58
C SER A 203 -5.45 -8.73 24.34
N ALA A 204 -4.36 -7.98 24.56
CA ALA A 204 -3.57 -7.47 23.44
C ALA A 204 -3.04 -8.60 22.53
N SER A 205 -2.75 -9.78 23.11
CA SER A 205 -2.33 -10.96 22.36
C SER A 205 -3.44 -11.51 21.47
N GLU A 206 -4.68 -11.52 21.93
CA GLU A 206 -5.82 -11.95 21.13
C GLU A 206 -6.11 -10.96 19.99
N LEU A 207 -5.97 -9.65 20.23
CA LEU A 207 -6.13 -8.64 19.20
C LEU A 207 -5.03 -8.74 18.13
N SER A 208 -3.79 -9.03 18.52
CA SER A 208 -2.63 -9.16 17.62
C SER A 208 -2.76 -10.31 16.62
N GLU A 209 -3.60 -11.30 16.89
CA GLU A 209 -3.87 -12.39 15.95
C GLU A 209 -4.64 -11.93 14.70
N TRP A 210 -5.44 -10.87 14.83
CA TRP A 210 -6.31 -10.34 13.77
C TRP A 210 -5.83 -9.00 13.23
N VAL A 211 -5.13 -8.22 14.07
CA VAL A 211 -4.66 -6.88 13.75
C VAL A 211 -3.12 -6.86 13.87
N PRO A 212 -2.39 -6.90 12.76
CA PRO A 212 -0.93 -7.01 12.77
C PRO A 212 -0.25 -5.73 13.29
N GLY A 213 1.01 -5.88 13.70
CA GLY A 213 1.82 -4.78 14.22
C GLY A 213 1.55 -4.43 15.68
N ILE A 214 0.68 -5.18 16.36
CA ILE A 214 0.40 -5.04 17.78
C ILE A 214 1.15 -6.15 18.52
N SER A 215 1.85 -5.82 19.60
CA SER A 215 2.40 -6.81 20.52
C SER A 215 2.28 -6.32 21.97
N GLY A 216 2.10 -7.28 22.87
CA GLY A 216 2.02 -7.04 24.31
C GLY A 216 1.52 -8.28 25.02
N GLY A 217 1.96 -8.52 26.25
CA GLY A 217 1.49 -9.65 27.08
C GLY A 217 0.14 -9.36 27.74
N LEU A 218 -0.51 -10.42 28.21
CA LEU A 218 -1.85 -10.49 28.83
C LEU A 218 -2.17 -9.45 29.92
N ALA A 219 -1.20 -8.69 30.41
CA ALA A 219 -1.37 -7.69 31.48
C ALA A 219 -0.52 -6.43 31.27
N GLN A 220 0.14 -6.26 30.14
CA GLN A 220 1.03 -5.14 29.91
C GLN A 220 0.40 -4.11 28.97
N LEU A 221 -0.11 -3.03 29.56
CA LEU A 221 -0.44 -1.79 28.88
C LEU A 221 0.60 -0.74 29.27
N PRO A 222 1.09 0.10 28.36
CA PRO A 222 0.69 0.22 26.95
C PRO A 222 1.19 -0.95 26.07
N VAL A 223 0.45 -1.28 25.01
CA VAL A 223 0.87 -2.25 24.01
C VAL A 223 1.88 -1.62 23.05
N SER A 224 2.78 -2.41 22.49
CA SER A 224 3.62 -1.98 21.37
C SER A 224 2.79 -1.97 20.10
N LEU A 225 2.81 -0.84 19.39
CA LEU A 225 2.10 -0.61 18.14
C LEU A 225 3.11 -0.40 16.99
N PHE A 226 2.65 -0.59 15.77
CA PHE A 226 3.44 -0.41 14.54
C PHE A 226 4.70 -1.30 14.47
N ASN A 227 4.68 -2.46 15.14
CA ASN A 227 5.75 -3.42 14.97
C ASN A 227 5.82 -3.85 13.52
N ARG A 228 7.03 -3.84 12.96
CA ARG A 228 7.26 -4.20 11.58
C ARG A 228 6.83 -5.64 11.31
N THR A 229 5.95 -5.82 10.36
CA THR A 229 5.55 -7.15 9.89
C THR A 229 6.66 -7.71 9.01
N ALA A 230 7.07 -8.95 9.24
CA ALA A 230 8.04 -9.61 8.38
C ALA A 230 7.50 -9.70 6.94
N GLU A 231 8.38 -9.63 5.95
CA GLU A 231 7.99 -9.62 4.53
C GLU A 231 7.16 -10.87 4.17
N GLY A 232 7.55 -12.03 4.69
CA GLY A 232 6.80 -13.28 4.51
C GLY A 232 5.39 -13.25 5.11
N ASP A 233 5.22 -12.66 6.30
CA ASP A 233 3.93 -12.54 6.97
C ASP A 233 3.02 -11.54 6.24
N SER A 234 3.57 -10.41 5.79
CA SER A 234 2.85 -9.43 4.96
C SER A 234 2.30 -10.04 3.68
N ALA A 235 3.05 -10.96 3.11
CA ALA A 235 2.65 -11.74 1.96
C ALA A 235 1.49 -12.69 2.20
N MET A 236 1.59 -13.46 3.27
CA MET A 236 0.52 -14.36 3.67
C MET A 236 -0.77 -13.60 3.97
N LEU A 237 -0.66 -12.44 4.64
CA LEU A 237 -1.80 -11.56 4.87
C LEU A 237 -2.43 -11.11 3.54
N THR A 238 -1.62 -10.78 2.55
CA THR A 238 -2.11 -10.31 1.25
C THR A 238 -2.68 -11.45 0.42
N ALA A 239 -2.03 -12.60 0.36
CA ALA A 239 -2.54 -13.79 -0.33
C ALA A 239 -3.88 -14.26 0.27
N GLY A 240 -4.00 -14.21 1.61
CA GLY A 240 -5.22 -14.54 2.34
C GLY A 240 -6.28 -13.43 2.36
N LYS A 241 -6.04 -12.28 1.73
CA LYS A 241 -6.94 -11.11 1.75
C LYS A 241 -7.32 -10.67 3.18
N ARG A 242 -6.37 -10.81 4.12
CA ARG A 242 -6.59 -10.60 5.54
C ARG A 242 -6.80 -9.12 5.89
N LEU A 243 -7.48 -8.85 6.98
CA LEU A 243 -7.75 -7.50 7.50
C LEU A 243 -6.48 -6.64 7.64
N GLY A 244 -5.36 -7.25 8.02
CA GLY A 244 -4.08 -6.57 8.18
C GLY A 244 -3.30 -6.32 6.90
N SER A 245 -3.78 -6.75 5.74
CA SER A 245 -3.13 -6.55 4.45
C SER A 245 -3.30 -5.11 3.96
N LEU A 246 -2.21 -4.45 3.56
CA LEU A 246 -2.22 -3.08 3.04
C LEU A 246 -3.18 -2.88 1.85
N PRO A 247 -3.23 -3.79 0.84
CA PRO A 247 -4.18 -3.65 -0.26
C PRO A 247 -5.62 -3.94 0.13
N TYR A 248 -5.90 -4.71 1.20
CA TYR A 248 -7.24 -5.22 1.47
C TYR A 248 -7.95 -4.60 2.67
N TRP A 249 -7.26 -3.98 3.64
CA TRP A 249 -7.88 -3.52 4.89
C TRP A 249 -9.07 -2.57 4.68
N ARG A 250 -9.01 -1.69 3.66
CA ARG A 250 -10.09 -0.71 3.37
C ARG A 250 -11.40 -1.38 2.97
N TYR A 251 -11.35 -2.56 2.36
CA TYR A 251 -12.54 -3.31 1.97
C TYR A 251 -13.37 -3.75 3.18
N TYR A 252 -12.73 -3.96 4.33
CA TYR A 252 -13.39 -4.36 5.56
C TYR A 252 -14.22 -3.26 6.21
N PHE A 253 -13.98 -2.01 5.90
CA PHE A 253 -14.70 -0.85 6.44
C PHE A 253 -15.64 -0.22 5.40
N ALA A 254 -15.54 -0.58 4.14
CA ALA A 254 -16.40 -0.13 3.05
C ALA A 254 -17.66 -0.99 2.91
N PHE A 255 -18.70 -0.42 2.28
CA PHE A 255 -19.93 -1.15 1.89
C PHE A 255 -19.86 -1.71 0.46
N SER A 256 -18.97 -1.19 -0.35
CA SER A 256 -18.65 -1.62 -1.72
C SER A 256 -17.16 -1.46 -1.95
N ALA A 257 -16.65 -2.05 -3.04
CA ALA A 257 -15.25 -1.90 -3.41
C ALA A 257 -14.87 -0.40 -3.46
N PRO A 258 -13.86 0.06 -2.69
CA PRO A 258 -13.45 1.45 -2.69
C PRO A 258 -12.98 1.87 -4.08
N GLN A 259 -13.52 2.98 -4.61
CA GLN A 259 -13.21 3.45 -5.97
C GLN A 259 -11.77 3.96 -6.13
N ASN A 260 -11.08 4.25 -5.02
CA ASN A 260 -9.74 4.84 -5.01
C ASN A 260 -8.68 3.87 -4.44
N VAL A 261 -8.86 2.59 -4.66
CA VAL A 261 -7.90 1.54 -4.29
C VAL A 261 -7.62 0.69 -5.52
N LEU A 262 -6.34 0.32 -5.73
CA LEU A 262 -5.98 -0.64 -6.77
C LEU A 262 -6.67 -1.98 -6.48
N GLU A 263 -7.52 -2.41 -7.38
CA GLU A 263 -8.12 -3.73 -7.26
C GLU A 263 -7.04 -4.80 -7.41
N PRO A 264 -7.00 -5.80 -6.54
CA PRO A 264 -6.02 -6.88 -6.63
C PRO A 264 -6.04 -7.62 -7.98
N LYS A 265 -7.19 -7.61 -8.63
CA LYS A 265 -7.39 -8.16 -9.98
C LYS A 265 -6.51 -7.50 -11.04
N ILE A 266 -6.10 -6.25 -10.85
CA ILE A 266 -5.18 -5.54 -11.74
C ILE A 266 -3.87 -6.31 -11.91
N PHE A 267 -3.33 -6.90 -10.85
CA PHE A 267 -2.09 -7.67 -10.93
C PHE A 267 -2.27 -8.95 -11.76
N GLU A 268 -3.40 -9.65 -11.61
CA GLU A 268 -3.72 -10.82 -12.45
C GLU A 268 -3.81 -10.43 -13.92
N GLU A 269 -4.45 -9.30 -14.24
CA GLU A 269 -4.57 -8.79 -15.60
C GLU A 269 -3.21 -8.36 -16.18
N LEU A 270 -2.38 -7.66 -15.39
CA LEU A 270 -1.04 -7.23 -15.82
C LEU A 270 -0.12 -8.43 -16.10
N PHE A 271 -0.10 -9.44 -15.22
CA PHE A 271 0.71 -10.63 -15.43
C PHE A 271 0.17 -11.51 -16.55
N ALA A 272 -1.15 -11.59 -16.74
CA ALA A 272 -1.74 -12.27 -17.90
C ALA A 272 -1.34 -11.61 -19.23
N LEU A 273 -1.30 -10.28 -19.29
CA LEU A 273 -0.79 -9.54 -20.45
C LEU A 273 0.72 -9.76 -20.63
N ALA A 274 1.48 -9.72 -19.55
CA ALA A 274 2.93 -9.92 -19.57
C ALA A 274 3.33 -11.30 -20.10
N ARG A 275 2.54 -12.33 -19.81
CA ARG A 275 2.78 -13.69 -20.28
C ARG A 275 2.72 -13.86 -21.80
N GLN A 276 2.03 -12.94 -22.49
CA GLN A 276 1.76 -13.06 -23.93
C GLN A 276 2.63 -12.08 -24.73
N PRO A 277 3.62 -12.54 -25.52
CA PRO A 277 4.51 -11.66 -26.27
C PRO A 277 3.78 -10.69 -27.22
N GLU A 278 2.66 -11.13 -27.81
CA GLU A 278 1.80 -10.31 -28.67
C GLU A 278 1.03 -9.22 -27.92
N GLN A 279 0.92 -9.29 -26.61
CA GLN A 279 0.21 -8.32 -25.76
C GLN A 279 1.13 -7.26 -25.12
N GLN A 280 2.42 -7.25 -25.44
CA GLN A 280 3.38 -6.31 -24.85
C GLN A 280 3.00 -4.84 -25.07
N GLN A 281 2.45 -4.51 -26.24
CA GLN A 281 1.95 -3.16 -26.51
C GLN A 281 0.74 -2.80 -25.65
N ALA A 282 -0.16 -3.75 -25.38
CA ALA A 282 -1.31 -3.55 -24.51
C ALA A 282 -0.86 -3.36 -23.05
N LEU A 283 0.09 -4.17 -22.57
CA LEU A 283 0.72 -4.04 -21.26
C LEU A 283 1.37 -2.66 -21.10
N ALA A 284 2.19 -2.24 -22.08
CA ALA A 284 2.86 -0.95 -22.06
C ALA A 284 1.84 0.21 -22.03
N LYS A 285 0.80 0.14 -22.87
CA LYS A 285 -0.27 1.16 -22.88
C LYS A 285 -0.98 1.26 -21.56
N GLN A 286 -1.29 0.13 -20.92
CA GLN A 286 -1.98 0.10 -19.64
C GLN A 286 -1.09 0.66 -18.51
N LEU A 287 0.14 0.18 -18.36
CA LEU A 287 1.08 0.64 -17.33
C LEU A 287 1.42 2.13 -17.50
N LEU A 288 1.74 2.57 -18.71
CA LEU A 288 2.00 3.98 -19.00
C LEU A 288 0.74 4.86 -18.80
N GLY A 289 -0.46 4.31 -18.96
CA GLY A 289 -1.72 4.99 -18.65
C GLY A 289 -1.87 5.30 -17.15
N TYR A 290 -1.39 4.43 -16.29
CA TYR A 290 -1.40 4.64 -14.85
C TYR A 290 -0.48 5.76 -14.37
N ILE A 291 0.52 6.16 -15.14
CA ILE A 291 1.36 7.34 -14.86
C ILE A 291 0.55 8.65 -14.97
N GLN A 292 -0.39 8.70 -15.91
CA GLN A 292 -1.23 9.90 -16.12
C GLN A 292 -2.40 9.98 -15.15
N SER A 293 -2.81 8.85 -14.57
CA SER A 293 -3.92 8.76 -13.63
C SER A 293 -3.43 9.12 -12.22
N LYS A 294 -3.84 10.28 -11.72
CA LYS A 294 -3.53 10.68 -10.34
C LYS A 294 -4.51 10.05 -9.37
N ASN A 295 -3.97 9.50 -8.30
CA ASN A 295 -4.70 9.07 -7.13
C ASN A 295 -5.14 10.27 -6.26
N LEU A 296 -5.78 10.03 -5.12
CA LEU A 296 -6.02 11.05 -4.09
C LEU A 296 -4.73 11.58 -3.44
N SER A 297 -3.65 10.83 -3.54
CA SER A 297 -2.30 11.24 -3.13
C SER A 297 -1.55 11.96 -4.27
N THR A 298 -0.38 12.50 -3.96
CA THR A 298 0.55 13.05 -4.96
C THR A 298 1.15 11.99 -5.87
N ARG A 299 1.06 10.72 -5.50
CA ARG A 299 1.57 9.57 -6.25
C ARG A 299 0.59 9.13 -7.35
N THR A 300 1.15 8.58 -8.42
CA THR A 300 0.39 7.99 -9.52
C THR A 300 -0.02 6.55 -9.20
N TRP A 301 -1.01 6.02 -9.92
CA TRP A 301 -1.35 4.59 -9.82
C TRP A 301 -0.18 3.68 -10.18
N PHE A 302 0.69 4.10 -11.09
CA PHE A 302 1.88 3.34 -11.46
C PHE A 302 2.84 3.15 -10.26
N GLU A 303 3.07 4.19 -9.47
CA GLU A 303 3.89 4.09 -8.25
C GLU A 303 3.28 3.16 -7.21
N HIS A 304 1.94 3.18 -7.08
CA HIS A 304 1.25 2.23 -6.20
C HIS A 304 1.36 0.79 -6.69
N ILE A 305 1.33 0.56 -8.03
CA ILE A 305 1.55 -0.75 -8.62
C ILE A 305 2.97 -1.24 -8.30
N LEU A 306 3.99 -0.40 -8.50
CA LEU A 306 5.37 -0.76 -8.18
C LEU A 306 5.55 -1.12 -6.70
N ALA A 307 4.99 -0.31 -5.79
CA ALA A 307 5.08 -0.54 -4.35
C ALA A 307 4.41 -1.86 -3.92
N GLN A 308 3.38 -2.31 -4.63
CA GLN A 308 2.69 -3.58 -4.37
C GLN A 308 3.29 -4.79 -5.10
N MET A 309 4.26 -4.59 -5.99
CA MET A 309 5.05 -5.67 -6.59
C MET A 309 6.09 -6.21 -5.60
N THR A 310 5.59 -6.70 -4.47
CA THR A 310 6.40 -7.27 -3.39
C THR A 310 7.01 -8.60 -3.80
N LYS A 311 8.08 -8.99 -3.11
CA LYS A 311 8.74 -10.28 -3.32
C LYS A 311 7.76 -11.47 -3.36
N PRO A 312 6.79 -11.60 -2.45
CA PRO A 312 5.87 -12.72 -2.46
C PRO A 312 4.87 -12.72 -3.62
N LEU A 313 4.41 -11.55 -4.06
CA LEU A 313 3.60 -11.46 -5.27
C LEU A 313 4.38 -11.98 -6.47
N ILE A 314 5.64 -11.56 -6.61
CA ILE A 314 6.52 -11.95 -7.72
C ILE A 314 6.91 -13.43 -7.62
N GLU A 315 7.19 -13.95 -6.42
CA GLU A 315 7.50 -15.37 -6.20
C GLU A 315 6.38 -16.32 -6.60
N SER A 316 5.13 -15.87 -6.55
CA SER A 316 3.97 -16.65 -7.01
C SER A 316 3.80 -16.68 -8.54
N ARG A 317 4.61 -15.93 -9.30
CA ARG A 317 4.50 -15.78 -10.76
C ARG A 317 5.41 -16.74 -11.50
N THR A 318 5.06 -17.00 -12.76
CA THR A 318 5.89 -17.83 -13.65
C THR A 318 7.03 -17.01 -14.24
N SER A 319 8.08 -17.70 -14.74
CA SER A 319 9.19 -17.02 -15.41
C SER A 319 8.76 -16.27 -16.66
N GLU A 320 7.76 -16.78 -17.42
CA GLU A 320 7.23 -16.11 -18.62
C GLU A 320 6.54 -14.79 -18.25
N GLU A 321 5.76 -14.76 -17.15
CA GLU A 321 5.13 -13.55 -16.64
C GLU A 321 6.17 -12.52 -16.21
N CYS A 322 7.23 -12.96 -15.54
CA CYS A 322 8.35 -12.10 -15.14
C CYS A 322 9.11 -11.56 -16.36
N CYS A 323 9.40 -12.40 -17.35
CA CYS A 323 10.01 -12.00 -18.61
C CYS A 323 9.27 -10.87 -19.30
N GLY A 324 7.94 -11.02 -19.44
CA GLY A 324 7.14 -10.02 -20.15
C GLY A 324 7.08 -8.68 -19.41
N LEU A 325 7.06 -8.70 -18.06
CA LEU A 325 7.10 -7.48 -17.29
C LEU A 325 8.50 -6.83 -17.32
N LEU A 326 9.58 -7.62 -17.32
CA LEU A 326 10.94 -7.12 -17.55
C LEU A 326 11.07 -6.48 -18.92
N GLN A 327 10.55 -7.12 -19.96
CA GLN A 327 10.55 -6.53 -21.30
C GLN A 327 9.92 -5.15 -21.32
N PHE A 328 8.81 -4.94 -20.59
CA PHE A 328 8.22 -3.62 -20.46
C PHE A 328 9.23 -2.58 -19.92
N PHE A 329 9.98 -2.88 -18.86
CA PHE A 329 10.98 -1.93 -18.33
C PHE A 329 12.12 -1.68 -19.32
N PHE A 330 12.65 -2.71 -19.94
CA PHE A 330 13.75 -2.60 -20.89
C PHE A 330 13.37 -1.89 -22.20
N ASP A 331 12.09 -1.91 -22.58
CA ASP A 331 11.64 -1.29 -23.84
C ASP A 331 11.00 0.09 -23.62
N THR A 332 10.39 0.35 -22.46
CA THR A 332 9.59 1.58 -22.24
C THR A 332 10.07 2.45 -21.07
N GLY A 333 11.19 2.11 -20.42
CA GLY A 333 11.73 2.85 -19.27
C GLY A 333 11.95 4.33 -19.56
N ASP A 334 12.44 4.67 -20.74
CA ASP A 334 12.63 6.08 -21.14
C ASP A 334 11.30 6.80 -21.34
N SER A 335 10.28 6.12 -21.90
CA SER A 335 8.94 6.68 -22.04
C SER A 335 8.23 6.90 -20.70
N MET A 336 8.53 6.10 -19.67
CA MET A 336 8.07 6.36 -18.30
C MET A 336 8.64 7.69 -17.80
N LEU A 337 9.95 7.87 -17.92
CA LEU A 337 10.65 9.10 -17.51
C LEU A 337 10.07 10.33 -18.19
N GLU A 338 9.88 10.29 -19.51
CA GLU A 338 9.31 11.39 -20.30
C GLU A 338 7.94 11.79 -19.76
N ARG A 339 7.06 10.82 -19.48
CA ARG A 339 5.71 11.09 -18.96
C ARG A 339 5.71 11.76 -17.58
N TYR A 340 6.60 11.35 -16.69
CA TYR A 340 6.75 12.00 -15.38
C TYR A 340 7.28 13.43 -15.54
N ARG A 341 8.22 13.64 -16.45
CA ARG A 341 8.87 14.94 -16.68
C ARG A 341 7.95 15.99 -17.32
N VAL A 342 6.90 15.59 -18.01
CA VAL A 342 5.87 16.53 -18.49
C VAL A 342 5.30 17.37 -17.35
N ASN A 343 5.12 16.78 -16.17
CA ASN A 343 4.54 17.46 -15.00
C ASN A 343 5.60 17.94 -13.99
N ASN A 344 6.79 17.36 -14.02
CA ASN A 344 7.90 17.68 -13.12
C ASN A 344 9.22 17.49 -13.87
N GLU A 345 9.76 18.55 -14.46
CA GLU A 345 11.04 18.51 -15.20
C GLU A 345 12.25 18.05 -14.35
N TRP A 346 12.10 18.09 -13.02
CA TRP A 346 13.10 17.67 -12.03
C TRP A 346 13.02 16.21 -11.64
N PHE A 347 12.02 15.49 -12.18
CA PHE A 347 11.82 14.09 -11.87
C PHE A 347 13.00 13.23 -12.34
N VAL A 348 13.45 12.31 -11.48
CA VAL A 348 14.52 11.35 -11.74
C VAL A 348 14.03 9.93 -11.50
N LEU A 349 14.62 8.94 -12.17
CA LEU A 349 14.18 7.53 -12.05
C LEU A 349 14.37 6.92 -10.66
N HIS A 350 15.32 7.45 -9.87
CA HIS A 350 15.49 7.02 -8.48
C HIS A 350 14.29 7.30 -7.58
N ASP A 351 13.40 8.20 -7.99
CA ASP A 351 12.13 8.45 -7.28
C ASP A 351 11.11 7.31 -7.48
N LEU A 352 11.39 6.37 -8.39
CA LEU A 352 10.57 5.20 -8.67
C LEU A 352 11.27 3.90 -8.22
N ASP A 353 10.52 2.99 -7.64
CA ASP A 353 11.03 1.65 -7.22
C ASP A 353 11.15 0.65 -8.39
N THR A 354 11.51 1.14 -9.59
CA THR A 354 11.60 0.28 -10.78
C THR A 354 12.76 -0.70 -10.71
N TYR A 355 13.89 -0.27 -10.14
CA TYR A 355 15.09 -1.12 -10.05
C TYR A 355 14.89 -2.27 -9.07
N SER A 356 14.34 -2.01 -7.88
CA SER A 356 14.04 -3.07 -6.90
C SER A 356 13.00 -4.06 -7.42
N VAL A 357 12.00 -3.60 -8.17
CA VAL A 357 11.03 -4.49 -8.83
C VAL A 357 11.74 -5.35 -9.88
N THR A 358 12.61 -4.76 -10.69
CA THR A 358 13.40 -5.46 -11.71
C THR A 358 14.31 -6.51 -11.05
N ASP A 359 15.00 -6.17 -9.98
CA ASP A 359 15.84 -7.11 -9.21
C ASP A 359 15.04 -8.31 -8.70
N ARG A 360 13.83 -8.08 -8.17
CA ARG A 360 12.92 -9.16 -7.71
C ARG A 360 12.47 -10.07 -8.85
N LEU A 361 12.11 -9.49 -10.00
CA LEU A 361 11.68 -10.25 -11.18
C LEU A 361 12.81 -11.14 -11.72
N ILE A 362 14.02 -10.59 -11.88
CA ILE A 362 15.19 -11.32 -12.35
C ILE A 362 15.57 -12.40 -11.32
N THR A 363 15.59 -12.08 -10.01
CA THR A 363 15.86 -13.05 -8.95
C THR A 363 14.87 -14.21 -8.99
N ARG A 364 13.58 -13.95 -9.28
CA ARG A 364 12.57 -14.99 -9.42
C ARG A 364 12.89 -15.93 -10.61
N MET A 365 13.28 -15.37 -11.76
CA MET A 365 13.65 -16.15 -12.94
C MET A 365 14.92 -16.98 -12.72
N PHE A 366 15.92 -16.44 -12.01
CA PHE A 366 17.15 -17.17 -11.68
C PHE A 366 16.91 -18.46 -10.92
N ARG A 367 15.87 -18.51 -10.08
CA ARG A 367 15.51 -19.73 -9.35
C ARG A 367 15.03 -20.85 -10.26
N ASP A 368 14.39 -20.50 -11.37
CA ASP A 368 13.89 -21.50 -12.33
C ASP A 368 15.00 -21.95 -13.29
N ASN A 369 15.76 -21.00 -13.86
CA ASN A 369 16.86 -21.29 -14.77
C ASN A 369 17.84 -20.11 -14.82
N ALA A 370 19.01 -20.28 -14.19
CA ALA A 370 20.03 -19.24 -14.08
C ALA A 370 20.65 -18.89 -15.46
N ASP A 371 20.98 -19.91 -16.27
CA ASP A 371 21.64 -19.69 -17.56
C ASP A 371 20.72 -18.95 -18.55
N HIS A 372 19.47 -19.40 -18.66
CA HIS A 372 18.47 -18.73 -19.49
C HIS A 372 18.22 -17.29 -19.04
N THR A 373 18.21 -17.04 -17.74
CA THR A 373 18.02 -15.69 -17.19
C THR A 373 19.20 -14.78 -17.50
N ALA A 374 20.43 -15.30 -17.45
CA ALA A 374 21.63 -14.56 -17.82
C ALA A 374 21.65 -14.19 -19.32
N GLU A 375 21.29 -15.13 -20.18
CA GLU A 375 21.15 -14.90 -21.63
C GLU A 375 20.07 -13.86 -21.93
N PHE A 376 18.90 -14.00 -21.29
CA PHE A 376 17.80 -13.05 -21.41
C PHE A 376 18.23 -11.64 -21.00
N LEU A 377 18.88 -11.49 -19.83
CA LEU A 377 19.33 -10.19 -19.33
C LEU A 377 20.34 -9.55 -20.30
N SER A 378 21.32 -10.29 -20.79
CA SER A 378 22.30 -9.80 -21.75
C SER A 378 21.65 -9.37 -23.08
N GLU A 379 20.68 -10.17 -23.55
CA GLU A 379 19.91 -9.84 -24.76
C GLU A 379 19.09 -8.54 -24.59
N LYS A 380 18.39 -8.38 -23.45
CA LYS A 380 17.59 -7.18 -23.17
C LYS A 380 18.45 -5.93 -22.98
N VAL A 381 19.58 -6.06 -22.33
CA VAL A 381 20.56 -4.96 -22.20
C VAL A 381 21.10 -4.54 -23.59
N LYS A 382 21.34 -5.48 -24.47
CA LYS A 382 21.85 -5.21 -25.83
C LYS A 382 20.80 -4.61 -26.75
N ASN A 383 19.55 -5.10 -26.73
CA ASN A 383 18.53 -4.83 -27.75
C ASN A 383 17.32 -4.04 -27.25
N GLY A 384 17.16 -3.81 -25.92
CA GLY A 384 16.02 -3.07 -25.35
C GLY A 384 15.98 -1.62 -25.84
N GLN A 385 14.79 -1.03 -25.91
CA GLN A 385 14.57 0.30 -26.48
C GLN A 385 14.79 1.45 -25.48
N ALA A 386 14.79 1.17 -24.18
CA ALA A 386 14.95 2.16 -23.11
C ALA A 386 16.44 2.40 -22.80
N TRP A 387 17.11 3.18 -23.61
CA TRP A 387 18.57 3.37 -23.57
C TRP A 387 19.07 3.97 -22.27
N TYR A 388 18.42 5.04 -21.79
CA TYR A 388 18.79 5.69 -20.54
C TYR A 388 18.46 4.79 -19.33
N TRP A 389 17.25 4.22 -19.28
CA TRP A 389 16.84 3.38 -18.18
C TRP A 389 17.74 2.14 -18.03
N ILE A 390 18.11 1.51 -19.15
CA ILE A 390 19.03 0.35 -19.16
C ILE A 390 20.42 0.73 -18.62
N ALA A 391 20.98 1.87 -19.07
CA ALA A 391 22.28 2.32 -18.61
C ALA A 391 22.29 2.61 -17.10
N GLU A 392 21.27 3.27 -16.58
CA GLU A 392 21.12 3.54 -15.15
C GLU A 392 20.85 2.27 -14.35
N TYR A 393 20.10 1.32 -14.90
CA TYR A 393 19.87 0.03 -14.24
C TYR A 393 21.15 -0.81 -14.13
N VAL A 394 21.94 -0.92 -15.19
CA VAL A 394 23.23 -1.62 -15.13
C VAL A 394 24.19 -0.91 -14.17
N ARG A 395 24.20 0.44 -14.17
CA ARG A 395 24.95 1.23 -13.20
C ARG A 395 24.51 0.93 -11.75
N HIS A 396 23.22 0.78 -11.51
CA HIS A 396 22.68 0.36 -10.21
C HIS A 396 23.24 -1.01 -9.79
N LEU A 397 23.30 -2.00 -10.69
CA LEU A 397 23.90 -3.31 -10.43
C LEU A 397 25.41 -3.19 -10.13
N LEU A 398 26.15 -2.39 -10.89
CA LEU A 398 27.56 -2.11 -10.64
C LEU A 398 27.77 -1.43 -9.28
N TRP A 399 26.88 -0.53 -8.90
CA TRP A 399 26.94 0.17 -7.62
C TRP A 399 26.72 -0.79 -6.43
N GLN A 400 25.81 -1.76 -6.54
CA GLN A 400 25.62 -2.83 -5.53
C GLN A 400 26.92 -3.65 -5.30
N HIS A 401 27.74 -3.77 -6.34
CA HIS A 401 29.04 -4.47 -6.28
C HIS A 401 30.22 -3.56 -5.90
N GLY A 402 29.99 -2.25 -5.66
CA GLY A 402 31.04 -1.29 -5.40
C GLY A 402 31.90 -0.94 -6.62
N MET A 403 31.37 -1.14 -7.82
CA MET A 403 32.07 -0.94 -9.11
C MET A 403 31.67 0.34 -9.83
N ALA A 404 30.74 1.12 -9.29
CA ALA A 404 30.29 2.39 -9.86
C ALA A 404 30.40 3.53 -8.86
N GLY A 405 30.79 4.72 -9.35
CA GLY A 405 30.95 5.93 -8.53
C GLY A 405 32.13 5.84 -7.55
N ASN A 406 32.24 6.86 -6.68
CA ASN A 406 33.30 6.96 -5.66
C ASN A 406 32.82 6.46 -4.28
N ARG A 407 31.77 5.65 -4.21
CA ARG A 407 31.19 5.17 -2.95
C ARG A 407 31.62 3.74 -2.65
N GLU A 408 31.89 3.48 -1.38
CA GLU A 408 32.14 2.13 -0.88
C GLU A 408 30.91 1.25 -1.08
N LYS A 409 31.16 -0.03 -1.28
CA LYS A 409 30.13 -1.06 -1.39
C LYS A 409 29.28 -1.10 -0.13
N HIS A 410 27.97 -0.90 -0.27
CA HIS A 410 27.02 -0.94 0.84
C HIS A 410 26.39 -2.31 1.07
N GLU A 411 26.29 -3.15 0.04
CA GLU A 411 25.74 -4.49 0.18
C GLU A 411 26.84 -5.52 0.40
N LEU A 412 26.68 -6.30 1.48
CA LEU A 412 27.63 -7.36 1.84
C LEU A 412 27.55 -8.55 0.89
N GLN A 413 26.42 -8.80 0.27
CA GLN A 413 26.17 -9.89 -0.68
C GLN A 413 25.22 -9.42 -1.79
N PRO A 414 25.74 -8.94 -2.92
CA PRO A 414 24.92 -8.65 -4.09
C PRO A 414 24.23 -9.92 -4.59
N TRP A 415 23.00 -9.79 -5.03
CA TRP A 415 22.20 -10.93 -5.49
C TRP A 415 22.63 -11.48 -6.87
N LEU A 416 23.20 -10.62 -7.75
CA LEU A 416 23.67 -11.01 -9.09
C LEU A 416 25.11 -11.52 -9.03
N PRO A 417 25.43 -12.70 -9.57
CA PRO A 417 26.79 -13.19 -9.67
C PRO A 417 27.71 -12.28 -10.49
N LEU A 418 28.96 -12.11 -10.05
CA LEU A 418 29.92 -11.18 -10.68
C LEU A 418 30.21 -11.53 -12.15
N GLU A 419 30.24 -12.81 -12.49
CA GLU A 419 30.46 -13.28 -13.86
C GLU A 419 29.35 -12.82 -14.81
N ILE A 420 28.10 -12.89 -14.35
CA ILE A 420 26.93 -12.44 -15.12
C ILE A 420 26.92 -10.92 -15.24
N LEU A 421 27.24 -10.22 -14.15
CA LEU A 421 27.36 -8.75 -14.18
C LEU A 421 28.44 -8.31 -15.19
N GLY A 422 29.58 -9.02 -15.25
CA GLY A 422 30.63 -8.75 -16.23
C GLY A 422 30.14 -8.86 -17.68
N ALA A 423 29.41 -9.94 -18.00
CA ALA A 423 28.84 -10.14 -19.33
C ALA A 423 27.79 -9.07 -19.69
N VAL A 424 26.97 -8.68 -18.73
CA VAL A 424 25.96 -7.59 -18.88
C VAL A 424 26.64 -6.25 -19.10
N GLN A 425 27.69 -5.95 -18.35
CA GLN A 425 28.49 -4.74 -18.50
C GLN A 425 29.16 -4.68 -19.89
N GLU A 426 29.74 -5.77 -20.35
CA GLU A 426 30.38 -5.86 -21.67
C GLU A 426 29.37 -5.66 -22.80
N ALA A 427 28.22 -6.32 -22.73
CA ALA A 427 27.13 -6.15 -23.69
C ALA A 427 26.64 -4.69 -23.79
N LEU A 428 26.52 -4.00 -22.65
CA LEU A 428 26.12 -2.61 -22.64
C LEU A 428 27.26 -1.69 -23.11
N ALA A 429 28.51 -1.98 -22.77
CA ALA A 429 29.66 -1.21 -23.23
C ALA A 429 29.77 -1.23 -24.77
N GLU A 430 29.59 -2.39 -25.39
CA GLU A 430 29.54 -2.50 -26.87
C GLU A 430 28.47 -1.59 -27.46
N ARG A 431 27.27 -1.60 -26.87
CA ARG A 431 26.14 -0.80 -27.33
C ARG A 431 26.39 0.70 -27.16
N LEU A 432 26.88 1.13 -25.99
CA LEU A 432 27.14 2.54 -25.68
C LEU A 432 28.23 3.17 -26.56
N ASN A 433 29.19 2.35 -26.98
CA ASN A 433 30.29 2.82 -27.86
C ASN A 433 29.91 2.77 -29.36
N GLY A 434 28.69 2.33 -29.67
CA GLY A 434 28.19 2.27 -31.03
C GLY A 434 27.76 3.64 -31.59
N ASP A 435 27.86 3.83 -32.89
CA ASP A 435 27.54 5.10 -33.56
C ASP A 435 26.08 5.53 -33.34
N GLU A 436 25.15 4.58 -33.25
CA GLU A 436 23.72 4.89 -33.03
C GLU A 436 23.48 5.68 -31.73
N VAL A 437 24.20 5.34 -30.64
CA VAL A 437 24.08 6.03 -29.36
C VAL A 437 24.87 7.34 -29.38
N THR A 438 26.11 7.30 -29.84
CA THR A 438 27.01 8.44 -29.80
C THR A 438 26.49 9.61 -30.63
N ASP A 439 25.85 9.34 -31.77
CA ASP A 439 25.28 10.38 -32.65
C ASP A 439 24.01 11.05 -32.04
N ARG A 440 23.28 10.34 -31.19
CA ARG A 440 22.00 10.82 -30.64
C ARG A 440 22.11 11.32 -29.20
N LEU A 441 23.22 11.07 -28.51
CA LEU A 441 23.34 11.29 -27.07
C LEU A 441 23.11 12.76 -26.67
N VAL A 442 23.46 13.70 -27.52
CA VAL A 442 23.27 15.16 -27.28
C VAL A 442 21.78 15.51 -27.13
N ASP A 443 20.89 14.75 -27.74
CA ASP A 443 19.44 14.97 -27.71
C ASP A 443 18.74 14.21 -26.56
N PHE A 444 19.49 13.43 -25.78
CA PHE A 444 18.89 12.61 -24.72
C PHE A 444 18.50 13.48 -23.52
N PRO A 445 17.30 13.28 -22.98
CA PRO A 445 16.93 13.86 -21.70
C PRO A 445 17.84 13.28 -20.60
N LEU A 446 18.28 14.12 -19.67
CA LEU A 446 19.23 13.73 -18.62
C LEU A 446 20.59 13.23 -19.15
N MET A 447 21.08 13.81 -20.25
CA MET A 447 22.38 13.47 -20.84
C MET A 447 23.50 13.43 -19.79
N ASN A 448 23.50 14.35 -18.83
CA ASN A 448 24.47 14.36 -17.72
C ASN A 448 24.51 12.99 -16.99
N SER A 449 23.37 12.51 -16.51
CA SER A 449 23.30 11.21 -15.81
C SER A 449 23.70 10.04 -16.70
N TYR A 450 23.32 10.11 -17.99
CA TYR A 450 23.69 9.09 -18.96
C TYR A 450 25.21 9.02 -19.21
N VAL A 451 25.86 10.17 -19.30
CA VAL A 451 27.33 10.27 -19.49
C VAL A 451 28.07 9.67 -18.28
N TRP A 452 27.56 9.89 -17.06
CA TRP A 452 28.12 9.26 -15.87
C TRP A 452 27.89 7.73 -15.83
N ALA A 453 26.72 7.26 -16.25
CA ALA A 453 26.46 5.84 -16.40
C ALA A 453 27.39 5.21 -17.43
N TRP A 454 27.56 5.85 -18.58
CA TRP A 454 28.46 5.40 -19.63
C TRP A 454 29.91 5.32 -19.15
N ARG A 455 30.38 6.35 -18.41
CA ARG A 455 31.72 6.30 -17.79
C ARG A 455 31.90 5.08 -16.88
N ASP A 456 30.94 4.86 -16.00
CA ASP A 456 31.03 3.75 -15.03
C ASP A 456 30.96 2.36 -15.72
N ILE A 457 30.36 2.28 -16.89
CA ILE A 457 30.21 1.05 -17.68
C ILE A 457 31.40 0.82 -18.62
N SER A 458 31.80 1.84 -19.39
CA SER A 458 32.79 1.71 -20.46
C SER A 458 34.15 2.35 -20.15
N GLY A 459 34.27 3.04 -19.02
CA GLY A 459 35.49 3.79 -18.63
C GLY A 459 35.55 5.20 -19.15
N ASN A 460 36.51 6.00 -18.60
CA ASN A 460 36.66 7.43 -18.88
C ASN A 460 37.06 7.72 -20.32
N GLU A 461 37.85 6.86 -20.93
CA GLU A 461 38.45 7.09 -22.25
C GLU A 461 37.42 7.14 -23.37
N ALA A 462 36.45 6.26 -23.33
CA ALA A 462 35.35 6.22 -24.31
C ALA A 462 34.53 7.52 -24.27
N VAL A 463 34.19 7.99 -23.08
CA VAL A 463 33.43 9.24 -22.91
C VAL A 463 34.22 10.46 -23.32
N ARG A 464 35.50 10.54 -22.97
CA ARG A 464 36.39 11.62 -23.39
C ARG A 464 36.48 11.74 -24.91
N LYS A 465 36.73 10.65 -25.60
CA LYS A 465 36.78 10.63 -27.07
C LYS A 465 35.49 11.17 -27.68
N TRP A 466 34.34 10.80 -27.13
CA TRP A 466 33.06 11.34 -27.59
C TRP A 466 32.95 12.85 -27.31
N VAL A 467 33.30 13.32 -26.10
CA VAL A 467 33.29 14.74 -25.73
C VAL A 467 34.17 15.55 -26.64
N ASP A 468 35.38 15.08 -26.90
CA ASP A 468 36.31 15.75 -27.80
C ASP A 468 35.74 15.90 -29.23
N THR A 469 35.02 14.89 -29.70
CA THR A 469 34.35 14.93 -31.00
C THR A 469 33.21 15.95 -31.02
N GLN A 470 32.39 15.98 -29.95
CA GLN A 470 31.21 16.86 -29.85
C GLN A 470 31.56 18.32 -29.53
N THR A 471 32.77 18.61 -29.08
CA THR A 471 33.20 19.95 -28.65
C THR A 471 34.20 20.63 -29.59
N GLN A 472 34.25 20.22 -30.86
CA GLN A 472 35.17 20.78 -31.83
C GLN A 472 34.92 22.28 -32.09
N ASP A 473 33.64 22.67 -32.18
CA ASP A 473 33.30 24.10 -32.27
C ASP A 473 32.88 24.70 -30.92
N ASP A 474 32.95 26.03 -30.81
CA ASP A 474 32.71 26.71 -29.54
C ASP A 474 31.23 26.73 -29.12
N GLU A 475 30.30 26.78 -30.07
CA GLU A 475 28.86 26.74 -29.75
C GLU A 475 28.44 25.37 -29.24
N ALA A 476 28.89 24.29 -29.90
CA ALA A 476 28.64 22.92 -29.48
C ALA A 476 29.26 22.63 -28.10
N PHE A 477 30.47 23.13 -27.84
CA PHE A 477 31.12 23.05 -26.54
C PHE A 477 30.28 23.70 -25.44
N LEU A 478 29.79 24.93 -25.63
CA LEU A 478 28.96 25.62 -24.64
C LEU A 478 27.63 24.93 -24.43
N LYS A 479 26.99 24.43 -25.48
CA LYS A 479 25.74 23.65 -25.40
C LYS A 479 25.94 22.36 -24.59
N LEU A 480 27.02 21.63 -24.81
CA LEU A 480 27.38 20.46 -24.06
C LEU A 480 27.53 20.78 -22.57
N LEU A 481 28.24 21.83 -22.21
CA LEU A 481 28.40 22.27 -20.82
C LEU A 481 27.04 22.56 -20.15
N LEU A 482 26.10 23.18 -20.87
CA LEU A 482 24.75 23.45 -20.35
C LEU A 482 23.94 22.18 -20.13
N GLN A 483 24.12 21.15 -20.93
CA GLN A 483 23.47 19.86 -20.77
C GLN A 483 24.10 19.03 -19.64
N LEU A 484 25.38 19.24 -19.34
CA LEU A 484 26.08 18.57 -18.23
C LEU A 484 25.76 19.15 -16.84
N ARG A 485 24.91 20.19 -16.76
CA ARG A 485 24.49 20.74 -15.47
C ARG A 485 23.71 19.69 -14.64
N TYR A 486 23.98 19.66 -13.37
CA TYR A 486 23.18 18.89 -12.43
C TYR A 486 22.07 19.72 -11.79
N HIS A 487 21.07 19.05 -11.26
CA HIS A 487 19.99 19.66 -10.51
C HIS A 487 20.33 19.68 -9.02
N GLY A 488 20.27 20.86 -8.40
CA GLY A 488 20.49 21.05 -6.96
C GLY A 488 19.27 21.65 -6.29
N VAL A 489 19.16 21.43 -4.98
CA VAL A 489 18.16 22.05 -4.11
C VAL A 489 18.85 22.55 -2.86
N SER A 490 18.67 23.83 -2.53
CA SER A 490 19.15 24.38 -1.28
C SER A 490 18.10 25.26 -0.62
N SER A 491 18.19 25.42 0.69
CA SER A 491 17.29 26.30 1.46
C SER A 491 17.44 27.79 1.05
N ALA A 492 18.60 28.18 0.53
CA ALA A 492 18.89 29.56 0.14
C ALA A 492 18.48 29.89 -1.32
N ALA A 493 18.63 28.93 -2.25
CA ALA A 493 18.43 29.18 -3.67
C ALA A 493 17.21 28.45 -4.26
N GLY A 494 16.51 27.63 -3.45
CA GLY A 494 15.45 26.76 -3.95
C GLY A 494 16.00 25.69 -4.90
N ARG A 495 15.29 25.43 -6.00
CA ARG A 495 15.73 24.52 -7.08
C ARG A 495 16.60 25.29 -8.07
N TYR A 496 17.77 24.75 -8.41
CA TYR A 496 18.71 25.38 -9.34
C TYR A 496 19.44 24.36 -10.20
N ARG A 497 19.99 24.82 -11.31
CA ARG A 497 20.94 24.07 -12.17
C ARG A 497 22.34 24.63 -11.97
N ALA A 498 23.29 23.75 -11.67
CA ALA A 498 24.66 24.10 -11.43
C ALA A 498 25.62 23.24 -12.27
N LEU A 499 26.82 23.74 -12.50
CA LEU A 499 27.87 23.08 -13.24
C LEU A 499 29.12 22.95 -12.36
N ALA A 500 29.47 21.72 -11.98
CA ALA A 500 30.63 21.41 -11.14
C ALA A 500 31.82 20.95 -12.01
N LEU A 501 32.57 21.88 -12.60
CA LEU A 501 33.70 21.55 -13.46
C LEU A 501 34.75 20.68 -12.79
N THR A 502 35.00 20.90 -11.49
CA THR A 502 35.97 20.11 -10.71
C THR A 502 35.58 18.62 -10.59
N ASN A 503 34.29 18.30 -10.62
CA ASN A 503 33.81 16.93 -10.56
C ASN A 503 33.83 16.25 -11.94
N MET A 504 34.05 17.03 -13.02
CA MET A 504 33.95 16.54 -14.39
C MET A 504 35.32 16.41 -15.08
N THR A 505 36.41 16.50 -14.34
CA THR A 505 37.78 16.40 -14.89
C THR A 505 38.05 15.09 -15.61
N GLU A 506 37.41 14.03 -15.17
CA GLU A 506 37.51 12.71 -15.80
C GLU A 506 36.86 12.68 -17.20
N ILE A 507 35.85 13.50 -17.43
CA ILE A 507 35.06 13.57 -18.67
C ILE A 507 35.50 14.71 -19.56
N LEU A 508 35.63 15.93 -19.00
CA LEU A 508 35.89 17.16 -19.75
C LEU A 508 37.38 17.53 -19.86
N GLY A 509 38.23 16.93 -19.03
CA GLY A 509 39.65 17.26 -18.96
C GLY A 509 39.97 18.37 -17.94
N ASP A 510 41.04 19.10 -18.18
CA ASP A 510 41.55 20.11 -17.25
C ASP A 510 40.63 21.34 -17.10
N VAL A 511 40.32 21.68 -15.84
CA VAL A 511 39.43 22.80 -15.49
C VAL A 511 39.96 24.14 -16.01
N ASP A 512 41.29 24.35 -15.94
CA ASP A 512 41.89 25.59 -16.38
C ASP A 512 41.80 25.75 -17.92
N ALA A 513 41.93 24.67 -18.66
CA ALA A 513 41.75 24.65 -20.11
C ALA A 513 40.30 24.97 -20.50
N ILE A 514 39.32 24.39 -19.79
CA ILE A 514 37.89 24.65 -20.01
C ILE A 514 37.55 26.10 -19.69
N THR A 515 37.96 26.59 -18.53
CA THR A 515 37.74 27.98 -18.10
C THR A 515 38.41 28.98 -19.05
N GLY A 516 39.63 28.68 -19.48
CA GLY A 516 40.35 29.48 -20.46
C GLY A 516 39.64 29.51 -21.83
N ARG A 517 39.01 28.40 -22.25
CA ARG A 517 38.22 28.38 -23.49
C ARG A 517 36.96 29.24 -23.37
N ILE A 518 36.21 29.14 -22.24
CA ILE A 518 35.03 29.97 -21.96
C ILE A 518 35.43 31.47 -21.98
N THR A 519 36.55 31.84 -21.35
CA THR A 519 37.02 33.23 -21.31
C THR A 519 37.34 33.75 -22.70
N ARG A 520 38.05 32.97 -23.54
CA ARG A 520 38.36 33.35 -24.93
C ARG A 520 37.10 33.57 -25.77
N ILE A 521 36.08 32.69 -25.63
CA ILE A 521 34.81 32.83 -26.34
C ILE A 521 34.11 34.12 -25.90
N LYS A 522 34.12 34.43 -24.61
CA LYS A 522 33.55 35.65 -24.04
C LYS A 522 34.23 36.91 -24.61
N GLU A 523 35.57 36.95 -24.62
CA GLU A 523 36.35 38.06 -25.13
C GLU A 523 36.15 38.27 -26.64
N ALA A 524 35.92 37.19 -27.39
CA ALA A 524 35.60 37.25 -28.81
C ALA A 524 34.19 37.78 -29.10
N GLY A 525 33.34 37.91 -28.07
CA GLY A 525 31.96 38.38 -28.20
C GLY A 525 31.01 37.38 -28.86
N HIS A 526 31.41 36.10 -28.95
CA HIS A 526 30.61 35.04 -29.52
C HIS A 526 29.75 34.34 -28.44
N CYS A 527 28.57 33.89 -28.81
CA CYS A 527 27.68 33.09 -27.94
C CYS A 527 27.44 33.70 -26.54
N THR A 528 27.32 35.01 -26.43
CA THR A 528 27.29 35.76 -25.16
C THR A 528 26.23 35.28 -24.19
N GLU A 529 25.06 34.88 -24.70
CA GLU A 529 23.96 34.37 -23.89
C GLU A 529 24.30 32.98 -23.28
N LEU A 530 24.89 32.08 -24.05
CA LEU A 530 25.31 30.76 -23.57
C LEU A 530 26.41 30.88 -22.52
N VAL A 531 27.39 31.77 -22.75
CA VAL A 531 28.47 32.05 -21.79
C VAL A 531 27.89 32.57 -20.47
N ALA A 532 26.97 33.53 -20.51
CA ALA A 532 26.34 34.06 -19.30
C ALA A 532 25.59 32.96 -18.50
N GLN A 533 24.89 32.07 -19.18
CA GLN A 533 24.20 30.93 -18.53
C GLN A 533 25.18 29.94 -17.90
N ILE A 534 26.32 29.70 -18.52
CA ILE A 534 27.37 28.82 -17.99
C ILE A 534 28.02 29.45 -16.76
N GLU A 535 28.42 30.71 -16.83
CA GLU A 535 29.01 31.44 -15.69
C GLU A 535 28.06 31.45 -14.50
N GLN A 536 26.77 31.70 -14.71
CA GLN A 536 25.75 31.60 -13.68
C GLN A 536 25.63 30.19 -13.10
N SER A 537 25.72 29.15 -13.95
CA SER A 537 25.66 27.78 -13.51
C SER A 537 26.88 27.33 -12.68
N ILE A 538 28.07 27.84 -13.03
CA ILE A 538 29.30 27.62 -12.25
C ILE A 538 29.21 28.34 -10.90
N GLU A 539 28.71 29.58 -10.89
CA GLU A 539 28.52 30.32 -9.64
C GLU A 539 27.55 29.63 -8.69
N ARG A 540 26.47 29.09 -9.21
CA ARG A 540 25.47 28.33 -8.43
C ARG A 540 26.01 27.03 -7.85
N ASN A 541 27.15 26.52 -8.30
CA ASN A 541 27.79 25.34 -7.68
C ASN A 541 28.31 25.60 -6.25
N ARG A 542 28.27 26.87 -5.80
CA ARG A 542 28.65 27.25 -4.41
C ARG A 542 27.57 27.00 -3.38
N PHE A 543 26.33 26.71 -3.80
CA PHE A 543 25.20 26.43 -2.93
C PHE A 543 25.07 24.94 -2.63
#